data_63fb59fbe8ba252c3f1990d43ef91955
#
_entry.id   63fb59fbe8ba252c3f1990d43ef91955
#
_cell.length_a   1.000
_cell.length_b   1.000
_cell.length_c   1.000
_cell.angle_alpha   90.00
_cell.angle_beta   90.00
_cell.angle_gamma   90.00
#
_symmetry.space_group_name_H-M   'P 1'
#
loop_
_entity.id
_entity.type
_entity.pdbx_description
1 polymer ?
#
loop_
_entity_poly.entity_id
_entity_poly.type
_entity_poly.pdbx_seq_one_letter_code
_entity_poly.pdbx_strand_id
1 'polypeptide(L)' 'MPKISGISHKDAVRALEKAGFSVVRQSGHIVMGNGERRLTIPRGNPINAFTMGGIAKDAGLSPEAFRKLL' A
#
# COMPACT_ATOMS: atom_id res chain seq x y z
N MET A 1 -7.47 0.47 -15.18
CA MET A 1 -6.91 -0.06 -13.93
C MET A 1 -6.27 1.06 -13.12
N PRO A 2 -6.39 1.06 -11.79
CA PRO A 2 -5.73 2.08 -10.99
C PRO A 2 -4.21 2.03 -11.16
N LYS A 3 -3.61 3.19 -11.18
CA LYS A 3 -2.17 3.34 -11.38
C LYS A 3 -1.65 4.43 -10.45
N ILE A 4 -0.69 4.08 -9.60
CA ILE A 4 -0.05 5.03 -8.68
C ILE A 4 1.45 4.88 -8.82
N SER A 5 2.10 5.83 -9.45
CA SER A 5 3.53 5.76 -9.75
C SER A 5 4.38 6.54 -8.75
N GLY A 6 5.66 6.19 -8.67
CA GLY A 6 6.64 6.92 -7.86
C GLY A 6 6.55 6.67 -6.35
N ILE A 7 5.98 5.56 -5.92
CA ILE A 7 5.79 5.26 -4.51
C ILE A 7 6.76 4.16 -4.07
N SER A 8 7.61 4.45 -3.10
CA SER A 8 8.47 3.44 -2.50
C SER A 8 7.67 2.59 -1.50
N HIS A 9 8.17 1.38 -1.21
CA HIS A 9 7.49 0.53 -0.23
C HIS A 9 7.40 1.20 1.15
N LYS A 10 8.38 2.01 1.53
CA LYS A 10 8.35 2.74 2.80
C LYS A 10 7.23 3.78 2.83
N ASP A 11 7.06 4.51 1.73
CA ASP A 11 5.99 5.49 1.62
C ASP A 11 4.62 4.81 1.61
N ALA A 12 4.51 3.67 0.93
CA ALA A 12 3.27 2.90 0.90
C ALA A 12 2.87 2.45 2.31
N VAL A 13 3.83 1.90 3.07
CA VAL A 13 3.58 1.47 4.45
C VAL A 13 3.11 2.64 5.29
N ARG A 14 3.79 3.78 5.20
CA ARG A 14 3.43 4.96 5.98
C ARG A 14 2.03 5.46 5.66
N ALA A 15 1.69 5.53 4.37
CA ALA A 15 0.36 5.97 3.94
C ALA A 15 -0.72 5.01 4.43
N LEU A 16 -0.48 3.71 4.33
CA LEU A 16 -1.46 2.72 4.76
C LEU A 16 -1.60 2.66 6.28
N GLU A 17 -0.54 2.97 7.02
CA GLU A 17 -0.65 3.11 8.48
C GLU A 17 -1.60 4.25 8.84
N LYS A 18 -1.54 5.36 8.10
CA LYS A 18 -2.47 6.49 8.29
C LYS A 18 -3.91 6.07 7.98
N ALA A 19 -4.08 5.11 7.09
CA ALA A 19 -5.41 4.59 6.72
C ALA A 19 -5.92 3.52 7.69
N GLY A 20 -5.17 3.23 8.76
CA GLY A 20 -5.60 2.28 9.78
C GLY A 20 -5.04 0.87 9.66
N PHE A 21 -4.10 0.66 8.74
CA PHE A 21 -3.44 -0.63 8.60
C PHE A 21 -2.19 -0.70 9.48
N SER A 22 -1.82 -1.91 9.90
CA SER A 22 -0.60 -2.14 10.68
C SER A 22 0.22 -3.23 10.01
N VAL A 23 1.53 -3.16 10.16
CA VAL A 23 2.41 -4.21 9.66
C VAL A 23 2.21 -5.46 10.52
N VAL A 24 1.83 -6.55 9.86
CA VAL A 24 1.58 -7.84 10.51
C VAL A 24 2.81 -8.73 10.39
N ARG A 25 3.54 -8.61 9.28
CA ARG A 25 4.66 -9.51 8.96
C ARG A 25 5.63 -8.81 8.02
N GLN A 26 6.92 -9.05 8.19
CA GLN A 26 7.96 -8.46 7.36
C GLN A 26 8.98 -9.47 6.85
N SER A 27 8.55 -10.65 6.45
CA SER A 27 9.45 -11.59 5.77
C SER A 27 9.24 -11.42 4.26
N GLY A 28 10.26 -11.34 3.45
CA GLY A 28 10.15 -11.17 2.01
C GLY A 28 9.29 -9.96 1.62
N HIS A 29 7.98 -10.14 1.50
CA HIS A 29 7.03 -9.03 1.32
C HIS A 29 6.55 -8.52 2.66
N ILE A 30 6.11 -7.27 2.69
CA ILE A 30 5.51 -6.66 3.87
C ILE A 30 4.02 -6.96 3.82
N VAL A 31 3.49 -7.58 4.88
CA VAL A 31 2.06 -7.86 4.99
C VAL A 31 1.47 -6.89 6.00
N MET A 32 0.41 -6.19 5.60
CA MET A 32 -0.31 -5.26 6.47
C MET A 32 -1.77 -5.69 6.60
N GLY A 33 -2.39 -5.34 7.70
CA GLY A 33 -3.80 -5.65 7.93
C GLY A 33 -4.46 -4.65 8.85
N ASN A 34 -5.80 -4.57 8.75
CA ASN A 34 -6.62 -3.72 9.63
C ASN A 34 -7.67 -4.54 10.39
N GLY A 35 -7.54 -5.85 10.42
CA GLY A 35 -8.52 -6.75 11.02
C GLY A 35 -9.54 -7.30 10.03
N GLU A 36 -9.81 -6.59 8.95
CA GLU A 36 -10.77 -7.01 7.92
C GLU A 36 -10.10 -7.28 6.59
N ARG A 37 -9.12 -6.46 6.24
CA ARG A 37 -8.40 -6.55 4.96
C ARG A 37 -6.94 -6.84 5.20
N ARG A 38 -6.33 -7.57 4.30
CA ARG A 38 -4.92 -7.87 4.35
C ARG A 38 -4.27 -7.48 3.03
N LEU A 39 -3.13 -6.80 3.12
CA LEU A 39 -2.41 -6.27 1.98
C LEU A 39 -1.01 -6.86 1.94
N THR A 40 -0.53 -7.20 0.75
CA THR A 40 0.84 -7.63 0.54
C THR A 40 1.57 -6.56 -0.26
N ILE A 41 2.61 -6.00 0.32
CA ILE A 41 3.36 -4.90 -0.28
C ILE A 41 4.74 -5.41 -0.68
N PRO A 42 5.04 -5.49 -1.99
CA PRO A 42 6.36 -5.89 -2.43
C PRO A 42 7.40 -4.82 -2.09
N ARG A 43 8.59 -5.25 -1.77
CA ARG A 43 9.68 -4.31 -1.52
C ARG A 43 10.14 -3.76 -2.87
N GLY A 44 9.93 -2.48 -3.07
CA GLY A 44 10.31 -1.81 -4.29
C GLY A 44 10.57 -0.33 -4.07
N ASN A 45 11.37 0.24 -4.93
CA ASN A 45 11.68 1.66 -4.88
C ASN A 45 11.93 2.15 -6.30
N PRO A 46 10.88 2.51 -7.04
CA PRO A 46 9.47 2.51 -6.64
C PRO A 46 8.78 1.16 -6.82
N ILE A 47 7.62 1.01 -6.19
CA ILE A 47 6.73 -0.12 -6.44
C ILE A 47 6.13 0.06 -7.85
N ASN A 48 5.94 -1.04 -8.57
CA ASN A 48 5.28 -1.00 -9.87
C ASN A 48 3.95 -0.26 -9.74
N ALA A 49 3.69 0.67 -10.67
CA ALA A 49 2.54 1.57 -10.58
C ALA A 49 1.21 0.84 -10.52
N PHE A 50 1.05 -0.22 -11.33
CA PHE A 50 -0.19 -1.00 -11.34
C PHE A 50 -0.33 -1.83 -10.07
N THR A 51 0.77 -2.36 -9.57
CA THR A 51 0.78 -3.09 -8.30
C THR A 51 0.36 -2.17 -7.16
N MET A 52 0.91 -0.95 -7.13
CA MET A 52 0.56 0.02 -6.09
C MET A 52 -0.92 0.41 -6.18
N GLY A 53 -1.43 0.63 -7.40
CA GLY A 53 -2.85 0.92 -7.61
C GLY A 53 -3.74 -0.20 -7.11
N GLY A 54 -3.35 -1.45 -7.36
CA GLY A 54 -4.08 -2.63 -6.87
C GLY A 54 -4.08 -2.72 -5.34
N ILE A 55 -2.96 -2.41 -4.71
CA ILE A 55 -2.84 -2.40 -3.24
C ILE A 55 -3.79 -1.34 -2.65
N ALA A 56 -3.79 -0.14 -3.20
CA ALA A 56 -4.68 0.93 -2.75
C ALA A 56 -6.15 0.51 -2.90
N LYS A 57 -6.49 -0.10 -4.02
CA LYS A 57 -7.85 -0.61 -4.26
C LYS A 57 -8.24 -1.66 -3.23
N ASP A 58 -7.33 -2.59 -2.94
CA ASP A 58 -7.57 -3.63 -1.94
C ASP A 58 -7.75 -3.03 -0.54
N ALA A 59 -7.12 -1.89 -0.29
CA ALA A 59 -7.27 -1.15 0.97
C ALA A 59 -8.57 -0.34 1.01
N GLY A 60 -9.33 -0.32 -0.08
CA GLY A 60 -10.55 0.47 -0.17
C GLY A 60 -10.29 1.94 -0.49
N LEU A 61 -9.15 2.27 -1.07
CA LEU A 61 -8.74 3.63 -1.37
C LEU A 61 -8.69 3.87 -2.88
N SER A 62 -9.19 5.03 -3.32
CA SER A 62 -8.94 5.49 -4.68
C SER A 62 -7.49 5.97 -4.78
N PRO A 63 -6.92 6.09 -5.99
CA PRO A 63 -5.58 6.65 -6.15
C PRO A 63 -5.45 8.04 -5.51
N GLU A 64 -6.48 8.86 -5.62
CA GLU A 64 -6.49 10.20 -5.03
C GLU A 64 -6.47 10.14 -3.51
N ALA A 65 -7.30 9.28 -2.93
CA ALA A 65 -7.35 9.10 -1.48
C ALA A 65 -6.02 8.59 -0.95
N PHE A 66 -5.39 7.65 -1.65
CA PHE A 66 -4.08 7.15 -1.26
C PHE A 66 -3.02 8.26 -1.29
N ARG A 67 -3.00 9.07 -2.35
CA ARG A 67 -2.02 10.15 -2.48
C ARG A 67 -2.15 11.20 -1.39
N LYS A 68 -3.34 11.42 -0.88
CA LYS A 68 -3.57 12.35 0.24
C LYS A 68 -2.94 11.88 1.54
N LEU A 69 -2.62 10.60 1.63
CA LEU A 69 -1.99 10.02 2.82
C LEU A 69 -0.46 10.07 2.78
N LEU A 70 0.10 10.45 1.65
CA LEU A 70 1.57 10.51 1.49
C LEU A 70 2.23 11.69 2.21
#